data_063ba5d1de45ba407b4c380a0f8a0bae
#
_entry.id   063ba5d1de45ba407b4c380a0f8a0bae
#
_cell.length_a   1.000
_cell.length_b   1.000
_cell.length_c   1.000
_cell.angle_alpha   90.00
_cell.angle_beta   90.00
_cell.angle_gamma   90.00
#
_symmetry.space_group_name_H-M   'P 1'
#
loop_
_entity.id
_entity.type
_entity.pdbx_description
1 polymer ?
#
loop_
_entity_poly.entity_id
_entity_poly.type
_entity_poly.pdbx_seq_one_letter_code
_entity_poly.pdbx_strand_id
1 'polypeptide(L)'
;MLDPTAVNHLPMPTPVFRFAPSPNGELHLGHALSAILNHDLARAAGGRFLVRIEDVDAARARPAFVAGILADLDWLGLAYERPPRFQSDHVADYRAAIDRLAAMGLVYPSFASRADVAEAVAAAERAVGRPAPRDPDGAPLHPGLDRDLDPTDAARRVAAGEPHALRLRMAEAAALAGPLAWDEAGAGPAGETGTVTADPLAWGDVVLARKDAPASYHLAVVVDDAAEGVTDVVRGRDLFHATAVHRLLQTLLGLPAPRYRHHGLVLGPDGRKLSKSLKSEGLAALRAAGATPADIRARLGLV
;
A
#
# COMPACT_ATOMS: atom_id res chain seq x y z
N MET A 1 -34.76 37.92 -17.99
CA MET A 1 -34.76 36.48 -18.35
C MET A 1 -33.35 35.97 -18.12
N LEU A 2 -33.11 35.22 -17.07
CA LEU A 2 -31.81 34.60 -16.79
C LEU A 2 -31.76 33.29 -17.60
N ASP A 3 -30.70 33.08 -18.32
CA ASP A 3 -30.45 31.87 -19.14
C ASP A 3 -30.29 30.68 -18.18
N PRO A 4 -31.16 29.64 -18.23
CA PRO A 4 -31.11 28.48 -17.34
C PRO A 4 -30.05 27.43 -17.74
N THR A 5 -29.20 27.71 -18.74
CA THR A 5 -28.23 26.72 -19.29
C THR A 5 -26.78 26.98 -18.84
N ALA A 6 -26.50 27.95 -18.01
CA ALA A 6 -25.15 28.14 -17.44
C ALA A 6 -24.89 27.13 -16.33
N VAL A 7 -24.70 25.86 -16.68
CA VAL A 7 -24.09 24.87 -15.80
C VAL A 7 -22.65 25.29 -15.60
N ASN A 8 -22.35 25.84 -14.43
CA ASN A 8 -21.03 26.21 -14.01
C ASN A 8 -20.20 24.93 -13.88
N HIS A 9 -19.56 24.47 -14.97
CA HIS A 9 -18.58 23.39 -14.93
C HIS A 9 -17.35 23.93 -14.18
N LEU A 10 -17.33 23.75 -12.87
CA LEU A 10 -16.07 23.84 -12.14
C LEU A 10 -15.09 22.86 -12.81
N PRO A 11 -13.89 23.32 -13.18
CA PRO A 11 -12.92 22.43 -13.78
C PRO A 11 -12.68 21.26 -12.83
N MET A 12 -12.87 20.03 -13.35
CA MET A 12 -12.55 18.83 -12.57
C MET A 12 -11.07 18.90 -12.18
N PRO A 13 -10.73 18.57 -10.93
CA PRO A 13 -9.33 18.60 -10.51
C PRO A 13 -8.49 17.72 -11.44
N THR A 14 -7.31 18.20 -11.81
CA THR A 14 -6.36 17.46 -12.65
C THR A 14 -6.08 16.10 -12.03
N PRO A 15 -6.32 14.98 -12.72
CA PRO A 15 -6.06 13.66 -12.18
C PRO A 15 -4.58 13.46 -11.84
N VAL A 16 -4.30 12.81 -10.71
CA VAL A 16 -2.94 12.55 -10.24
C VAL A 16 -2.77 11.05 -10.01
N PHE A 17 -1.83 10.48 -10.75
CA PHE A 17 -1.45 9.06 -10.69
C PHE A 17 -0.05 8.93 -10.12
N ARG A 18 0.27 7.78 -9.52
CA ARG A 18 1.62 7.53 -8.98
C ARG A 18 2.07 6.09 -9.21
N PHE A 19 3.35 5.92 -9.50
CA PHE A 19 4.08 4.67 -9.36
C PHE A 19 4.93 4.73 -8.08
N ALA A 20 4.75 3.75 -7.20
CA ALA A 20 5.33 3.78 -5.85
C ALA A 20 6.13 2.50 -5.54
N PRO A 21 7.33 2.33 -6.13
CA PRO A 21 8.15 1.14 -5.92
C PRO A 21 8.95 1.20 -4.62
N SER A 22 9.05 0.06 -3.91
CA SER A 22 10.01 -0.10 -2.81
C SER A 22 11.40 -0.46 -3.34
N PRO A 23 12.48 0.24 -2.92
CA PRO A 23 13.84 0.04 -3.43
C PRO A 23 14.55 -1.12 -2.71
N ASN A 24 13.93 -2.30 -2.68
CA ASN A 24 14.42 -3.53 -2.05
C ASN A 24 14.85 -4.60 -3.07
N GLY A 25 15.00 -4.22 -4.34
CA GLY A 25 15.43 -5.05 -5.46
C GLY A 25 15.16 -4.36 -6.80
N GLU A 26 15.60 -4.98 -7.88
CA GLU A 26 15.38 -4.49 -9.25
C GLU A 26 13.91 -4.52 -9.66
N LEU A 27 13.54 -3.67 -10.63
CA LEU A 27 12.23 -3.74 -11.26
C LEU A 27 12.16 -4.97 -12.19
N HIS A 28 10.99 -5.58 -12.25
CA HIS A 28 10.65 -6.66 -13.18
C HIS A 28 9.41 -6.29 -14.02
N LEU A 29 9.01 -7.14 -14.96
CA LEU A 29 7.87 -6.90 -15.86
C LEU A 29 6.57 -6.50 -15.13
N GLY A 30 6.29 -7.06 -13.93
CA GLY A 30 5.13 -6.67 -13.14
C GLY A 30 5.18 -5.22 -12.66
N HIS A 31 6.37 -4.72 -12.30
CA HIS A 31 6.57 -3.31 -11.96
C HIS A 31 6.46 -2.42 -13.21
N ALA A 32 7.02 -2.86 -14.35
CA ALA A 32 6.88 -2.15 -15.61
C ALA A 32 5.42 -1.99 -16.03
N LEU A 33 4.60 -3.05 -15.89
CA LEU A 33 3.16 -2.98 -16.16
C LEU A 33 2.50 -1.88 -15.33
N SER A 34 2.74 -1.88 -14.01
CA SER A 34 2.16 -0.89 -13.11
C SER A 34 2.61 0.54 -13.45
N ALA A 35 3.92 0.74 -13.71
CA ALA A 35 4.46 2.04 -14.08
C ALA A 35 3.89 2.58 -15.40
N ILE A 36 3.86 1.72 -16.44
CA ILE A 36 3.34 2.08 -17.76
C ILE A 36 1.86 2.41 -17.69
N LEU A 37 1.04 1.61 -17.00
CA LEU A 37 -0.40 1.88 -16.86
C LEU A 37 -0.67 3.20 -16.15
N ASN A 38 0.03 3.51 -15.06
CA ASN A 38 -0.08 4.79 -14.36
C ASN A 38 0.26 5.97 -15.28
N HIS A 39 1.41 5.88 -15.98
CA HIS A 39 1.87 6.91 -16.89
C HIS A 39 0.88 7.13 -18.07
N ASP A 40 0.44 6.04 -18.72
CA ASP A 40 -0.40 6.14 -19.89
C ASP A 40 -1.81 6.64 -19.55
N LEU A 41 -2.38 6.21 -18.41
CA LEU A 41 -3.65 6.71 -17.90
C LEU A 41 -3.56 8.20 -17.52
N ALA A 42 -2.47 8.60 -16.87
CA ALA A 42 -2.23 10.02 -16.56
C ALA A 42 -2.20 10.85 -17.84
N ARG A 43 -1.43 10.43 -18.84
CA ARG A 43 -1.37 11.14 -20.14
C ARG A 43 -2.71 11.20 -20.85
N ALA A 44 -3.44 10.09 -20.90
CA ALA A 44 -4.75 10.02 -21.54
C ALA A 44 -5.77 10.95 -20.87
N ALA A 45 -5.67 11.14 -19.56
CA ALA A 45 -6.52 12.02 -18.77
C ALA A 45 -6.04 13.50 -18.71
N GLY A 46 -4.95 13.85 -19.37
CA GLY A 46 -4.31 15.18 -19.21
C GLY A 46 -3.86 15.44 -17.77
N GLY A 47 -3.55 14.37 -17.04
CA GLY A 47 -3.21 14.37 -15.63
C GLY A 47 -1.72 14.40 -15.36
N ARG A 48 -1.36 14.24 -14.08
CA ARG A 48 0.01 14.22 -13.56
C ARG A 48 0.43 12.79 -13.26
N PHE A 49 1.70 12.46 -13.52
CA PHE A 49 2.29 11.18 -13.14
C PHE A 49 3.45 11.42 -12.18
N LEU A 50 3.34 10.86 -10.98
CA LEU A 50 4.30 10.98 -9.90
C LEU A 50 5.08 9.68 -9.70
N VAL A 51 6.28 9.80 -9.15
CA VAL A 51 7.06 8.65 -8.66
C VAL A 51 7.35 8.86 -7.18
N ARG A 52 7.03 7.84 -6.38
CA ARG A 52 7.33 7.81 -4.96
C ARG A 52 8.22 6.61 -4.65
N ILE A 53 9.33 6.82 -3.98
CA ILE A 53 10.22 5.77 -3.51
C ILE A 53 9.79 5.36 -2.10
N GLU A 54 9.34 4.11 -1.95
CA GLU A 54 8.86 3.57 -0.68
C GLU A 54 10.02 2.97 0.12
N ASP A 55 10.85 3.83 0.69
CA ASP A 55 12.09 3.54 1.41
C ASP A 55 11.98 3.68 2.94
N VAL A 56 10.76 3.67 3.48
CA VAL A 56 10.51 3.80 4.92
C VAL A 56 11.17 2.69 5.75
N ASP A 57 11.39 1.51 5.16
CA ASP A 57 12.19 0.41 5.74
C ASP A 57 13.65 0.57 5.30
N ALA A 58 14.40 1.39 6.04
CA ALA A 58 15.79 1.71 5.72
C ALA A 58 16.72 0.47 5.69
N ALA A 59 16.38 -0.60 6.41
CA ALA A 59 17.17 -1.83 6.42
C ALA A 59 17.17 -2.56 5.07
N ARG A 60 16.12 -2.39 4.28
CA ARG A 60 15.95 -3.02 2.96
C ARG A 60 16.15 -2.06 1.80
N ALA A 61 16.02 -0.77 2.04
CA ALA A 61 16.25 0.26 1.02
C ALA A 61 17.74 0.37 0.68
N ARG A 62 18.08 0.35 -0.61
CA ARG A 62 19.46 0.50 -1.07
C ARG A 62 19.55 1.58 -2.16
N PRO A 63 20.51 2.54 -2.06
CA PRO A 63 20.68 3.59 -3.06
C PRO A 63 20.86 3.06 -4.49
N ALA A 64 21.53 1.92 -4.65
CA ALA A 64 21.71 1.28 -5.97
C ALA A 64 20.37 0.86 -6.60
N PHE A 65 19.41 0.39 -5.80
CA PHE A 65 18.09 0.05 -6.32
C PHE A 65 17.27 1.31 -6.65
N VAL A 66 17.40 2.38 -5.88
CA VAL A 66 16.79 3.68 -6.24
C VAL A 66 17.30 4.14 -7.59
N ALA A 67 18.62 4.18 -7.78
CA ALA A 67 19.23 4.56 -9.06
C ALA A 67 18.76 3.65 -10.22
N GLY A 68 18.67 2.32 -9.99
CA GLY A 68 18.16 1.37 -10.96
C GLY A 68 16.69 1.62 -11.33
N ILE A 69 15.83 1.88 -10.35
CA ILE A 69 14.40 2.22 -10.56
C ILE A 69 14.29 3.44 -11.48
N LEU A 70 14.98 4.54 -11.16
CA LEU A 70 14.92 5.77 -11.95
C LEU A 70 15.47 5.57 -13.36
N ALA A 71 16.59 4.84 -13.51
CA ALA A 71 17.15 4.51 -14.81
C ALA A 71 16.22 3.63 -15.67
N ASP A 72 15.50 2.71 -15.06
CA ASP A 72 14.52 1.86 -15.77
C ASP A 72 13.30 2.68 -16.22
N LEU A 73 12.81 3.62 -15.40
CA LEU A 73 11.71 4.53 -15.79
C LEU A 73 12.12 5.44 -16.95
N ASP A 74 13.34 6.01 -16.89
CA ASP A 74 13.89 6.85 -17.96
C ASP A 74 14.08 6.03 -19.26
N TRP A 75 14.58 4.79 -19.15
CA TRP A 75 14.73 3.89 -20.30
C TRP A 75 13.39 3.51 -20.92
N LEU A 76 12.35 3.27 -20.10
CA LEU A 76 10.99 2.99 -20.59
C LEU A 76 10.32 4.22 -21.22
N GLY A 77 10.92 5.40 -21.13
CA GLY A 77 10.36 6.66 -21.65
C GLY A 77 9.19 7.19 -20.81
N LEU A 78 9.11 6.84 -19.53
CA LEU A 78 8.04 7.25 -18.63
C LEU A 78 8.41 8.58 -17.96
N ALA A 79 8.02 9.70 -18.57
CA ALA A 79 8.23 11.02 -18.00
C ALA A 79 7.35 11.22 -16.76
N TYR A 80 7.95 11.64 -15.65
CA TYR A 80 7.27 11.89 -14.36
C TYR A 80 7.72 13.23 -13.76
N GLU A 81 6.97 13.77 -12.81
CA GLU A 81 7.34 14.99 -12.10
C GLU A 81 8.54 14.75 -11.18
N ARG A 82 9.53 15.63 -11.26
CA ARG A 82 10.78 15.56 -10.48
C ARG A 82 10.84 16.67 -9.44
N PRO A 83 11.47 16.43 -8.28
CA PRO A 83 12.08 15.18 -7.85
C PRO A 83 11.03 14.15 -7.41
N PRO A 84 11.35 12.84 -7.41
CA PRO A 84 10.49 11.84 -6.78
C PRO A 84 10.40 12.10 -5.28
N ARG A 85 9.24 11.75 -4.68
CA ARG A 85 9.07 11.75 -3.22
C ARG A 85 9.76 10.53 -2.59
N PHE A 86 10.46 10.72 -1.48
CA PHE A 86 11.03 9.65 -0.68
C PHE A 86 10.27 9.53 0.64
N GLN A 87 9.81 8.34 1.00
CA GLN A 87 9.06 8.15 2.25
C GLN A 87 9.93 8.41 3.49
N SER A 88 11.21 8.12 3.43
CA SER A 88 12.17 8.39 4.51
C SER A 88 12.25 9.85 4.92
N ASP A 89 11.94 10.79 4.03
CA ASP A 89 11.94 12.24 4.30
C ASP A 89 10.68 12.70 5.05
N HIS A 90 9.66 11.83 5.18
CA HIS A 90 8.32 12.19 5.67
C HIS A 90 7.89 11.43 6.93
N VAL A 91 8.83 10.90 7.70
CA VAL A 91 8.56 10.14 8.93
C VAL A 91 7.73 10.95 9.94
N ALA A 92 7.90 12.27 9.98
CA ALA A 92 7.12 13.15 10.87
C ALA A 92 5.62 13.13 10.52
N ASP A 93 5.25 13.06 9.23
CA ASP A 93 3.86 13.02 8.79
C ASP A 93 3.18 11.70 9.22
N TYR A 94 3.91 10.58 9.14
CA TYR A 94 3.40 9.28 9.58
C TYR A 94 3.23 9.24 11.10
N ARG A 95 4.16 9.82 11.85
CA ARG A 95 4.04 9.93 13.31
C ARG A 95 2.82 10.76 13.70
N ALA A 96 2.62 11.91 13.06
CA ALA A 96 1.44 12.74 13.30
C ALA A 96 0.12 11.99 12.99
N ALA A 97 0.10 11.16 11.96
CA ALA A 97 -1.05 10.31 11.65
C ALA A 97 -1.29 9.25 12.73
N ILE A 98 -0.23 8.60 13.23
CA ILE A 98 -0.33 7.64 14.35
C ILE A 98 -0.83 8.34 15.62
N ASP A 99 -0.31 9.53 15.94
CA ASP A 99 -0.70 10.29 17.13
C ASP A 99 -2.19 10.66 17.08
N ARG A 100 -2.72 11.01 15.90
CA ARG A 100 -4.16 11.24 15.70
C ARG A 100 -4.99 9.98 15.96
N LEU A 101 -4.58 8.82 15.46
CA LEU A 101 -5.24 7.55 15.72
C LEU A 101 -5.14 7.16 17.19
N ALA A 102 -4.00 7.42 17.84
CA ALA A 102 -3.80 7.18 19.28
C ALA A 102 -4.70 8.08 20.15
N ALA A 103 -4.87 9.35 19.76
CA ALA A 103 -5.78 10.28 20.44
C ALA A 103 -7.25 9.82 20.37
N MET A 104 -7.62 9.01 19.37
CA MET A 104 -8.94 8.36 19.27
C MET A 104 -9.04 7.06 20.10
N GLY A 105 -7.96 6.64 20.79
CA GLY A 105 -7.90 5.37 21.52
C GLY A 105 -7.74 4.14 20.62
N LEU A 106 -7.40 4.31 19.34
CA LEU A 106 -7.37 3.25 18.35
C LEU A 106 -6.01 2.56 18.19
N VAL A 107 -4.99 2.97 18.96
CA VAL A 107 -3.63 2.42 18.87
C VAL A 107 -3.21 1.79 20.18
N TYR A 108 -2.55 0.67 20.11
CA TYR A 108 -1.92 0.06 21.29
C TYR A 108 -0.50 -0.46 20.95
N PRO A 109 0.44 -0.43 21.92
CA PRO A 109 1.74 -1.04 21.78
C PRO A 109 1.63 -2.56 21.95
N SER A 110 2.26 -3.31 21.03
CA SER A 110 2.37 -4.76 21.11
C SER A 110 3.84 -5.14 21.22
N PHE A 111 4.22 -5.74 22.33
CA PHE A 111 5.59 -6.13 22.69
C PHE A 111 5.90 -7.56 22.28
N ALA A 112 4.88 -8.32 21.90
CA ALA A 112 5.02 -9.71 21.50
C ALA A 112 5.93 -9.84 20.27
N SER A 113 6.90 -10.74 20.35
CA SER A 113 7.76 -11.10 19.24
C SER A 113 7.01 -11.94 18.20
N ARG A 114 7.61 -12.14 17.02
CA ARG A 114 7.05 -13.05 16.01
C ARG A 114 6.92 -14.50 16.54
N ALA A 115 7.83 -14.92 17.40
CA ALA A 115 7.77 -16.25 18.01
C ALA A 115 6.59 -16.35 18.98
N ASP A 116 6.38 -15.34 19.84
CA ASP A 116 5.25 -15.31 20.78
C ASP A 116 3.91 -15.35 20.04
N VAL A 117 3.79 -14.58 18.95
CA VAL A 117 2.59 -14.59 18.10
C VAL A 117 2.37 -15.97 17.47
N ALA A 118 3.42 -16.60 16.93
CA ALA A 118 3.32 -17.91 16.32
C ALA A 118 2.93 -18.98 17.34
N GLU A 119 3.49 -18.94 18.56
CA GLU A 119 3.14 -19.84 19.64
C GLU A 119 1.68 -19.66 20.09
N ALA A 120 1.24 -18.42 20.28
CA ALA A 120 -0.14 -18.12 20.67
C ALA A 120 -1.15 -18.59 19.60
N VAL A 121 -0.85 -18.40 18.32
CA VAL A 121 -1.66 -18.95 17.21
C VAL A 121 -1.72 -20.46 17.26
N ALA A 122 -0.58 -21.15 17.39
CA ALA A 122 -0.51 -22.59 17.46
C ALA A 122 -1.24 -23.16 18.71
N ALA A 123 -1.15 -22.45 19.84
CA ALA A 123 -1.90 -22.83 21.05
C ALA A 123 -3.41 -22.69 20.85
N ALA A 124 -3.87 -21.61 20.22
CA ALA A 124 -5.27 -21.40 19.89
C ALA A 124 -5.79 -22.48 18.91
N GLU A 125 -5.02 -22.82 17.87
CA GLU A 125 -5.35 -23.88 16.93
C GLU A 125 -5.50 -25.24 17.62
N ARG A 126 -4.57 -25.58 18.52
CA ARG A 126 -4.64 -26.82 19.33
C ARG A 126 -5.88 -26.86 20.24
N ALA A 127 -6.17 -25.72 20.89
CA ALA A 127 -7.30 -25.65 21.83
C ALA A 127 -8.66 -25.79 21.14
N VAL A 128 -8.79 -25.25 19.92
CA VAL A 128 -10.05 -25.22 19.15
C VAL A 128 -10.15 -26.41 18.17
N GLY A 129 -9.04 -27.07 17.84
CA GLY A 129 -8.99 -28.19 16.89
C GLY A 129 -9.19 -27.79 15.43
N ARG A 130 -9.00 -26.50 15.09
CA ARG A 130 -9.10 -25.99 13.71
C ARG A 130 -8.08 -24.86 13.46
N PRO A 131 -7.71 -24.61 12.17
CA PRO A 131 -6.81 -23.50 11.83
C PRO A 131 -7.32 -22.14 12.33
N ALA A 132 -6.40 -21.28 12.75
CA ALA A 132 -6.70 -19.91 13.10
C ALA A 132 -7.24 -19.13 11.88
N PRO A 133 -8.10 -18.13 12.09
CA PRO A 133 -8.51 -17.22 11.03
C PRO A 133 -7.29 -16.57 10.39
N ARG A 134 -7.36 -16.36 9.06
CA ARG A 134 -6.29 -15.77 8.28
C ARG A 134 -6.74 -14.48 7.64
N ASP A 135 -5.80 -13.57 7.47
CA ASP A 135 -6.02 -12.36 6.67
C ASP A 135 -6.12 -12.70 5.16
N PRO A 136 -6.53 -11.76 4.33
CA PRO A 136 -6.65 -11.97 2.89
C PRO A 136 -5.34 -12.35 2.19
N ASP A 137 -4.18 -12.07 2.79
CA ASP A 137 -2.86 -12.47 2.28
C ASP A 137 -2.45 -13.88 2.77
N GLY A 138 -3.30 -14.51 3.59
CA GLY A 138 -3.12 -15.87 4.09
C GLY A 138 -2.29 -15.99 5.36
N ALA A 139 -1.89 -14.88 5.98
CA ALA A 139 -1.22 -14.91 7.29
C ALA A 139 -2.26 -15.09 8.43
N PRO A 140 -1.91 -15.81 9.53
CA PRO A 140 -2.79 -15.87 10.68
C PRO A 140 -3.07 -14.49 11.26
N LEU A 141 -4.31 -14.21 11.63
CA LEU A 141 -4.65 -12.97 12.31
C LEU A 141 -3.88 -12.84 13.63
N HIS A 142 -3.47 -11.61 13.96
CA HIS A 142 -2.83 -11.36 15.24
C HIS A 142 -3.78 -11.71 16.41
N PRO A 143 -3.34 -12.54 17.39
CA PRO A 143 -4.23 -13.04 18.44
C PRO A 143 -4.58 -12.00 19.52
N GLY A 144 -4.26 -10.73 19.31
CA GLY A 144 -4.58 -9.65 20.25
C GLY A 144 -3.65 -9.60 21.47
N LEU A 145 -2.46 -10.21 21.40
CA LEU A 145 -1.47 -10.09 22.47
C LEU A 145 -1.17 -8.61 22.77
N ASP A 146 -1.09 -8.28 24.05
CA ASP A 146 -0.87 -6.92 24.58
C ASP A 146 -2.01 -5.91 24.33
N ARG A 147 -3.10 -6.30 23.64
CA ARG A 147 -4.22 -5.39 23.36
C ARG A 147 -4.86 -4.82 24.63
N ASP A 148 -5.01 -5.67 25.64
CA ASP A 148 -5.71 -5.38 26.88
C ASP A 148 -4.75 -5.16 28.06
N LEU A 149 -3.48 -4.83 27.78
CA LEU A 149 -2.54 -4.41 28.81
C LEU A 149 -3.06 -3.17 29.54
N ASP A 150 -2.79 -3.12 30.87
CA ASP A 150 -3.06 -1.90 31.62
C ASP A 150 -2.31 -0.71 30.99
N PRO A 151 -2.99 0.43 30.74
CA PRO A 151 -2.38 1.58 30.10
C PRO A 151 -1.11 2.10 30.82
N THR A 152 -1.07 2.00 32.15
CA THR A 152 0.09 2.43 32.95
C THR A 152 1.28 1.48 32.73
N ASP A 153 1.03 0.17 32.67
CA ASP A 153 2.06 -0.82 32.38
C ASP A 153 2.57 -0.68 30.94
N ALA A 154 1.67 -0.50 29.98
CA ALA A 154 2.03 -0.25 28.58
C ALA A 154 2.92 1.00 28.46
N ALA A 155 2.51 2.11 29.07
CA ALA A 155 3.28 3.36 29.06
C ALA A 155 4.64 3.20 29.74
N ARG A 156 4.72 2.47 30.86
CA ARG A 156 5.99 2.18 31.58
C ARG A 156 6.96 1.39 30.69
N ARG A 157 6.48 0.36 29.96
CA ARG A 157 7.28 -0.47 29.06
C ARG A 157 7.79 0.33 27.86
N VAL A 158 6.92 1.17 27.28
CA VAL A 158 7.30 2.10 26.21
C VAL A 158 8.38 3.08 26.67
N ALA A 159 8.19 3.71 27.85
CA ALA A 159 9.16 4.64 28.45
C ALA A 159 10.50 3.98 28.78
N ALA A 160 10.50 2.69 29.13
CA ALA A 160 11.71 1.88 29.30
C ALA A 160 12.43 1.54 27.99
N GLY A 161 11.89 1.93 26.84
CA GLY A 161 12.47 1.66 25.52
C GLY A 161 12.31 0.22 25.05
N GLU A 162 11.38 -0.55 25.64
CA GLU A 162 11.12 -1.92 25.24
C GLU A 162 10.66 -1.98 23.75
N PRO A 163 11.27 -2.86 22.94
CA PRO A 163 10.89 -3.00 21.54
C PRO A 163 9.41 -3.37 21.39
N HIS A 164 8.67 -2.61 20.59
CA HIS A 164 7.24 -2.86 20.34
C HIS A 164 6.84 -2.46 18.93
N ALA A 165 5.72 -2.99 18.49
CA ALA A 165 4.98 -2.50 17.34
C ALA A 165 3.79 -1.66 17.83
N LEU A 166 3.37 -0.68 17.04
CA LEU A 166 2.09 0.00 17.21
C LEU A 166 1.07 -0.67 16.32
N ARG A 167 -0.05 -1.11 16.90
CA ARG A 167 -1.12 -1.80 16.17
C ARG A 167 -2.42 -1.02 16.26
N LEU A 168 -3.23 -1.15 15.19
CA LEU A 168 -4.58 -0.61 15.14
C LEU A 168 -5.55 -1.57 15.88
N ARG A 169 -6.40 -1.03 16.74
CA ARG A 169 -7.56 -1.75 17.31
C ARG A 169 -8.62 -1.87 16.22
N MET A 170 -8.53 -2.91 15.41
CA MET A 170 -9.30 -3.00 14.17
C MET A 170 -10.82 -2.98 14.39
N ALA A 171 -11.31 -3.68 15.39
CA ALA A 171 -12.74 -3.75 15.67
C ALA A 171 -13.33 -2.37 16.05
N GLU A 172 -12.63 -1.67 16.94
CA GLU A 172 -13.02 -0.33 17.40
C GLU A 172 -12.89 0.69 16.27
N ALA A 173 -11.83 0.59 15.48
CA ALA A 173 -11.59 1.43 14.31
C ALA A 173 -12.69 1.26 13.25
N ALA A 174 -13.06 0.03 12.94
CA ALA A 174 -14.13 -0.27 11.98
C ALA A 174 -15.51 0.18 12.50
N ALA A 175 -15.78 -0.01 13.81
CA ALA A 175 -17.02 0.45 14.43
C ALA A 175 -17.14 2.00 14.39
N LEU A 176 -16.04 2.70 14.63
CA LEU A 176 -16.00 4.17 14.57
C LEU A 176 -16.18 4.71 13.15
N ALA A 177 -15.56 4.06 12.16
CA ALA A 177 -15.63 4.49 10.76
C ALA A 177 -16.99 4.19 10.10
N GLY A 178 -17.71 3.18 10.57
CA GLY A 178 -18.96 2.70 9.96
C GLY A 178 -18.75 1.98 8.62
N PRO A 179 -19.80 1.79 7.82
CA PRO A 179 -19.70 1.11 6.53
C PRO A 179 -18.76 1.85 5.56
N LEU A 180 -17.87 1.12 4.91
CA LEU A 180 -16.87 1.64 4.00
C LEU A 180 -16.96 0.98 2.62
N ALA A 181 -16.64 1.74 1.59
CA ALA A 181 -16.53 1.27 0.22
C ALA A 181 -15.48 2.06 -0.57
N TRP A 182 -15.09 1.55 -1.72
CA TRP A 182 -14.27 2.27 -2.70
C TRP A 182 -14.80 2.10 -4.11
N ASP A 183 -14.38 2.99 -5.00
CA ASP A 183 -14.69 2.91 -6.43
C ASP A 183 -13.55 2.14 -7.14
N GLU A 184 -13.89 0.98 -7.71
CA GLU A 184 -12.99 0.10 -8.44
C GLU A 184 -13.21 0.25 -9.95
N ALA A 185 -12.26 0.88 -10.62
CA ALA A 185 -12.26 1.08 -12.07
C ALA A 185 -11.53 -0.02 -12.87
N GLY A 186 -10.92 -0.97 -12.16
CA GLY A 186 -10.30 -2.17 -12.70
C GLY A 186 -11.12 -3.42 -12.40
N ALA A 187 -10.45 -4.48 -11.93
CA ALA A 187 -11.13 -5.69 -11.51
C ALA A 187 -10.39 -6.36 -10.34
N GLY A 188 -11.12 -6.73 -9.30
CA GLY A 188 -10.65 -7.54 -8.19
C GLY A 188 -10.38 -9.00 -8.57
N PRO A 189 -9.91 -9.81 -7.62
CA PRO A 189 -9.59 -11.23 -7.84
C PRO A 189 -10.76 -12.09 -8.30
N ALA A 190 -11.98 -11.79 -7.85
CA ALA A 190 -13.21 -12.47 -8.26
C ALA A 190 -14.02 -11.68 -9.32
N GLY A 191 -13.41 -10.65 -9.94
CA GLY A 191 -14.05 -9.83 -10.95
C GLY A 191 -14.84 -8.64 -10.39
N GLU A 192 -14.61 -8.28 -9.14
CA GLU A 192 -15.26 -7.13 -8.49
C GLU A 192 -14.90 -5.84 -9.22
N THR A 193 -15.90 -5.00 -9.49
CA THR A 193 -15.78 -3.69 -10.15
C THR A 193 -16.90 -2.74 -9.68
N GLY A 194 -16.76 -1.45 -9.97
CA GLY A 194 -17.70 -0.43 -9.48
C GLY A 194 -17.53 -0.18 -8.00
N THR A 195 -18.63 -0.01 -7.27
CA THR A 195 -18.59 0.21 -5.81
C THR A 195 -18.35 -1.12 -5.08
N VAL A 196 -17.20 -1.26 -4.44
CA VAL A 196 -16.80 -2.45 -3.68
C VAL A 196 -16.88 -2.15 -2.18
N THR A 197 -17.59 -2.99 -1.45
CA THR A 197 -17.68 -2.91 0.02
C THR A 197 -16.34 -3.29 0.66
N ALA A 198 -15.85 -2.48 1.59
CA ALA A 198 -14.62 -2.75 2.32
C ALA A 198 -14.90 -3.61 3.57
N ASP A 199 -14.10 -4.65 3.75
CA ASP A 199 -14.08 -5.45 4.98
C ASP A 199 -12.70 -5.33 5.66
N PRO A 200 -12.46 -4.27 6.45
CA PRO A 200 -11.21 -4.14 7.18
C PRO A 200 -11.06 -5.16 8.32
N LEU A 201 -12.18 -5.71 8.87
CA LEU A 201 -12.14 -6.68 9.96
C LEU A 201 -11.42 -7.98 9.55
N ALA A 202 -11.47 -8.34 8.26
CA ALA A 202 -10.75 -9.50 7.73
C ALA A 202 -9.23 -9.43 7.96
N TRP A 203 -8.65 -8.26 8.26
CA TRP A 203 -7.22 -8.08 8.47
C TRP A 203 -6.78 -8.21 9.94
N GLY A 204 -7.72 -8.20 10.88
CA GLY A 204 -7.38 -8.12 12.30
C GLY A 204 -6.55 -6.86 12.63
N ASP A 205 -5.86 -6.85 13.76
CA ASP A 205 -5.10 -5.71 14.23
C ASP A 205 -3.80 -5.52 13.42
N VAL A 206 -3.87 -4.71 12.38
CA VAL A 206 -2.72 -4.42 11.52
C VAL A 206 -1.66 -3.60 12.24
N VAL A 207 -0.40 -3.78 11.83
CA VAL A 207 0.72 -2.95 12.28
C VAL A 207 0.65 -1.58 11.62
N LEU A 208 0.80 -0.51 12.42
CA LEU A 208 0.93 0.87 11.94
C LEU A 208 2.41 1.31 11.91
N ALA A 209 3.20 0.89 12.90
CA ALA A 209 4.64 1.14 12.98
C ALA A 209 5.35 0.05 13.77
N ARG A 210 6.67 -0.05 13.58
CA ARG A 210 7.58 -0.92 14.35
C ARG A 210 8.82 -0.12 14.77
N LYS A 211 9.60 -0.69 15.67
CA LYS A 211 10.88 -0.09 16.10
C LYS A 211 11.82 0.21 14.92
N ASP A 212 11.87 -0.69 13.97
CA ASP A 212 12.75 -0.68 12.79
C ASP A 212 12.11 -0.09 11.52
N ALA A 213 10.83 0.25 11.59
CA ALA A 213 10.08 0.86 10.49
C ALA A 213 9.05 1.86 11.05
N PRO A 214 9.27 3.16 10.89
CA PRO A 214 8.46 4.23 11.51
C PRO A 214 7.03 4.28 10.99
N ALA A 215 6.74 3.63 9.87
CA ALA A 215 5.39 3.42 9.35
C ALA A 215 5.28 2.07 8.64
N SER A 216 4.09 1.48 8.67
CA SER A 216 3.75 0.35 7.81
C SER A 216 3.36 0.84 6.41
N TYR A 217 3.38 -0.07 5.45
CA TYR A 217 2.88 0.19 4.10
C TYR A 217 1.46 0.79 4.11
N HIS A 218 0.55 0.21 4.88
CA HIS A 218 -0.85 0.66 4.94
C HIS A 218 -0.99 2.12 5.39
N LEU A 219 -0.21 2.53 6.37
CA LEU A 219 -0.25 3.91 6.87
C LEU A 219 0.46 4.87 5.92
N ALA A 220 1.69 4.54 5.52
CA ALA A 220 2.50 5.43 4.71
C ALA A 220 1.82 5.75 3.37
N VAL A 221 1.27 4.73 2.68
CA VAL A 221 0.65 4.93 1.36
C VAL A 221 -0.55 5.88 1.42
N VAL A 222 -1.39 5.82 2.44
CA VAL A 222 -2.58 6.69 2.53
C VAL A 222 -2.22 8.12 2.92
N VAL A 223 -1.21 8.29 3.76
CA VAL A 223 -0.69 9.62 4.15
C VAL A 223 -0.05 10.30 2.94
N ASP A 224 0.80 9.57 2.21
CA ASP A 224 1.49 10.12 1.04
C ASP A 224 0.54 10.38 -0.12
N ASP A 225 -0.38 9.46 -0.43
CA ASP A 225 -1.35 9.66 -1.50
C ASP A 225 -2.19 10.93 -1.25
N ALA A 226 -2.55 11.20 0.02
CA ALA A 226 -3.23 12.44 0.38
C ALA A 226 -2.33 13.68 0.25
N ALA A 227 -1.09 13.60 0.73
CA ALA A 227 -0.13 14.72 0.69
C ALA A 227 0.26 15.10 -0.75
N GLU A 228 0.35 14.13 -1.66
CA GLU A 228 0.65 14.33 -3.08
C GLU A 228 -0.60 14.67 -3.92
N GLY A 229 -1.80 14.62 -3.32
CA GLY A 229 -3.07 14.88 -4.01
C GLY A 229 -3.42 13.80 -5.03
N VAL A 230 -3.05 12.55 -4.78
CA VAL A 230 -3.33 11.41 -5.65
C VAL A 230 -4.84 11.19 -5.75
N THR A 231 -5.35 11.18 -6.97
CA THR A 231 -6.78 10.95 -7.26
C THR A 231 -7.06 9.54 -7.78
N ASP A 232 -6.04 8.88 -8.33
CA ASP A 232 -6.17 7.57 -8.98
C ASP A 232 -5.01 6.66 -8.57
N VAL A 233 -5.35 5.52 -7.97
CA VAL A 233 -4.41 4.48 -7.54
C VAL A 233 -4.49 3.30 -8.49
N VAL A 234 -3.47 3.14 -9.34
CA VAL A 234 -3.35 1.99 -10.27
C VAL A 234 -2.27 1.07 -9.74
N ARG A 235 -2.62 -0.21 -9.47
CA ARG A 235 -1.70 -1.19 -8.88
C ARG A 235 -2.12 -2.64 -9.16
N GLY A 236 -1.26 -3.59 -8.84
CA GLY A 236 -1.57 -5.02 -8.99
C GLY A 236 -2.73 -5.48 -8.09
N ARG A 237 -3.53 -6.43 -8.59
CA ARG A 237 -4.67 -6.99 -7.86
C ARG A 237 -4.28 -7.77 -6.59
N ASP A 238 -3.02 -8.08 -6.39
CA ASP A 238 -2.50 -8.63 -5.13
C ASP A 238 -2.67 -7.68 -3.94
N LEU A 239 -2.87 -6.37 -4.19
CA LEU A 239 -3.15 -5.36 -3.18
C LEU A 239 -4.64 -5.02 -3.07
N PHE A 240 -5.53 -5.76 -3.76
CA PHE A 240 -6.96 -5.46 -3.80
C PHE A 240 -7.59 -5.43 -2.40
N HIS A 241 -7.39 -6.48 -1.64
CA HIS A 241 -7.97 -6.59 -0.29
C HIS A 241 -7.39 -5.55 0.68
N ALA A 242 -6.13 -5.14 0.51
CA ALA A 242 -5.50 -4.09 1.32
C ALA A 242 -6.23 -2.73 1.21
N THR A 243 -7.00 -2.53 0.14
CA THR A 243 -7.82 -1.33 -0.05
C THR A 243 -8.80 -1.12 1.10
N ALA A 244 -9.33 -2.19 1.72
CA ALA A 244 -10.22 -2.09 2.87
C ALA A 244 -9.54 -1.38 4.06
N VAL A 245 -8.29 -1.72 4.37
CA VAL A 245 -7.50 -1.06 5.41
C VAL A 245 -7.18 0.39 5.03
N HIS A 246 -6.85 0.64 3.76
CA HIS A 246 -6.58 2.00 3.29
C HIS A 246 -7.83 2.89 3.41
N ARG A 247 -9.00 2.40 3.01
CA ARG A 247 -10.28 3.11 3.17
C ARG A 247 -10.59 3.44 4.63
N LEU A 248 -10.34 2.48 5.53
CA LEU A 248 -10.50 2.68 6.96
C LEU A 248 -9.59 3.81 7.46
N LEU A 249 -8.29 3.74 7.17
CA LEU A 249 -7.32 4.76 7.59
C LEU A 249 -7.63 6.14 7.00
N GLN A 250 -8.02 6.21 5.72
CA GLN A 250 -8.42 7.46 5.06
C GLN A 250 -9.62 8.08 5.78
N THR A 251 -10.64 7.29 6.13
CA THR A 251 -11.84 7.78 6.82
C THR A 251 -11.52 8.28 8.22
N LEU A 252 -10.77 7.52 9.02
CA LEU A 252 -10.41 7.90 10.39
C LEU A 252 -9.50 9.14 10.42
N LEU A 253 -8.63 9.28 9.45
CA LEU A 253 -7.72 10.42 9.34
C LEU A 253 -8.32 11.60 8.56
N GLY A 254 -9.56 11.51 8.06
CA GLY A 254 -10.19 12.56 7.26
C GLY A 254 -9.40 12.86 5.96
N LEU A 255 -8.77 11.85 5.37
CA LEU A 255 -8.01 11.95 4.13
C LEU A 255 -8.89 11.65 2.91
N PRO A 256 -8.62 12.26 1.75
CA PRO A 256 -9.36 11.98 0.54
C PRO A 256 -9.19 10.51 0.12
N ALA A 257 -10.23 9.95 -0.48
CA ALA A 257 -10.22 8.62 -1.05
C ALA A 257 -9.98 8.70 -2.56
N PRO A 258 -8.89 8.14 -3.09
CA PRO A 258 -8.70 8.04 -4.52
C PRO A 258 -9.64 6.99 -5.14
N ARG A 259 -9.81 7.02 -6.45
CA ARG A 259 -10.34 5.90 -7.21
C ARG A 259 -9.27 4.82 -7.32
N TYR A 260 -9.68 3.57 -7.29
CA TYR A 260 -8.77 2.43 -7.40
C TYR A 260 -8.95 1.72 -8.75
N ARG A 261 -7.85 1.26 -9.32
CA ARG A 261 -7.82 0.42 -10.51
C ARG A 261 -6.82 -0.70 -10.29
N HIS A 262 -7.31 -1.89 -9.99
CA HIS A 262 -6.45 -3.05 -9.86
C HIS A 262 -6.29 -3.74 -11.22
N HIS A 263 -5.04 -3.97 -11.64
CA HIS A 263 -4.71 -4.67 -12.87
C HIS A 263 -4.27 -6.11 -12.61
N GLY A 264 -4.34 -6.96 -13.65
CA GLY A 264 -3.86 -8.33 -13.59
C GLY A 264 -2.37 -8.43 -13.23
N LEU A 265 -1.97 -9.55 -12.66
CA LEU A 265 -0.58 -9.82 -12.34
C LEU A 265 0.14 -10.42 -13.55
N VAL A 266 1.39 -10.03 -13.77
CA VAL A 266 2.27 -10.72 -14.72
C VAL A 266 2.73 -12.01 -14.07
N LEU A 267 2.44 -13.13 -14.74
CA LEU A 267 2.81 -14.47 -14.26
C LEU A 267 4.09 -14.94 -14.95
N GLY A 268 4.88 -15.71 -14.23
CA GLY A 268 6.01 -16.42 -14.79
C GLY A 268 5.58 -17.64 -15.64
N PRO A 269 6.53 -18.32 -16.28
CA PRO A 269 6.25 -19.53 -17.04
C PRO A 269 5.62 -20.67 -16.20
N ASP A 270 5.82 -20.63 -14.88
CA ASP A 270 5.25 -21.55 -13.91
C ASP A 270 3.83 -21.17 -13.44
N GLY A 271 3.23 -20.13 -14.03
CA GLY A 271 1.92 -19.61 -13.66
C GLY A 271 1.88 -18.85 -12.32
N ARG A 272 3.03 -18.65 -11.68
CA ARG A 272 3.12 -17.90 -10.41
C ARG A 272 3.41 -16.42 -10.67
N LYS A 273 2.96 -15.59 -9.74
CA LYS A 273 3.29 -14.16 -9.75
C LYS A 273 4.81 -13.96 -9.80
N LEU A 274 5.26 -13.09 -10.72
CA LEU A 274 6.64 -12.65 -10.72
C LEU A 274 6.99 -12.00 -9.38
N SER A 275 8.08 -12.41 -8.77
CA SER A 275 8.54 -11.85 -7.51
C SER A 275 10.06 -11.77 -7.47
N LYS A 276 10.57 -10.82 -6.70
CA LYS A 276 12.03 -10.64 -6.50
C LYS A 276 12.70 -11.91 -5.92
N SER A 277 11.97 -12.69 -5.11
CA SER A 277 12.46 -13.93 -4.51
C SER A 277 12.59 -15.09 -5.48
N LEU A 278 11.85 -15.09 -6.60
CA LEU A 278 11.88 -16.15 -7.63
C LEU A 278 12.88 -15.86 -8.76
N LYS A 279 13.84 -14.92 -8.59
CA LYS A 279 14.83 -14.51 -9.62
C LYS A 279 14.15 -14.15 -10.94
N SER A 280 13.00 -13.49 -10.89
CA SER A 280 12.36 -12.94 -12.09
C SER A 280 13.37 -12.05 -12.80
N GLU A 281 13.48 -12.20 -14.12
CA GLU A 281 14.39 -11.40 -14.93
C GLU A 281 14.11 -9.90 -14.72
N GLY A 282 15.12 -9.17 -14.23
CA GLY A 282 15.04 -7.73 -13.99
C GLY A 282 14.98 -6.93 -15.30
N LEU A 283 14.36 -5.74 -15.26
CA LEU A 283 14.36 -4.86 -16.44
C LEU A 283 15.77 -4.48 -16.87
N ALA A 284 16.69 -4.29 -15.94
CA ALA A 284 18.10 -4.02 -16.23
C ALA A 284 18.74 -5.16 -17.05
N ALA A 285 18.45 -6.42 -16.73
CA ALA A 285 18.95 -7.57 -17.49
C ALA A 285 18.33 -7.63 -18.89
N LEU A 286 17.02 -7.41 -19.02
CA LEU A 286 16.35 -7.34 -20.33
C LEU A 286 16.94 -6.23 -21.20
N ARG A 287 17.17 -5.03 -20.65
CA ARG A 287 17.82 -3.93 -21.33
C ARG A 287 19.24 -4.28 -21.77
N ALA A 288 20.02 -4.91 -20.92
CA ALA A 288 21.39 -5.37 -21.25
C ALA A 288 21.39 -6.44 -22.36
N ALA A 289 20.34 -7.26 -22.44
CA ALA A 289 20.13 -8.24 -23.51
C ALA A 289 19.61 -7.61 -24.82
N GLY A 290 19.47 -6.28 -24.90
CA GLY A 290 19.06 -5.56 -26.10
C GLY A 290 17.55 -5.37 -26.27
N ALA A 291 16.74 -5.69 -25.25
CA ALA A 291 15.29 -5.41 -25.30
C ALA A 291 15.04 -3.89 -25.36
N THR A 292 14.04 -3.52 -26.15
CA THR A 292 13.56 -2.13 -26.29
C THR A 292 12.33 -1.88 -25.42
N PRO A 293 11.96 -0.61 -25.14
CA PRO A 293 10.68 -0.29 -24.48
C PRO A 293 9.46 -0.84 -25.21
N ALA A 294 9.50 -0.90 -26.55
CA ALA A 294 8.44 -1.50 -27.36
C ALA A 294 8.32 -3.01 -27.10
N ASP A 295 9.45 -3.74 -26.98
CA ASP A 295 9.42 -5.15 -26.65
C ASP A 295 8.83 -5.41 -25.26
N ILE A 296 9.10 -4.51 -24.29
CA ILE A 296 8.50 -4.62 -22.96
C ILE A 296 6.98 -4.42 -23.05
N ARG A 297 6.50 -3.40 -23.78
CA ARG A 297 5.06 -3.18 -23.99
C ARG A 297 4.40 -4.38 -24.68
N ALA A 298 5.01 -4.92 -25.73
CA ALA A 298 4.51 -6.10 -26.44
C ALA A 298 4.40 -7.32 -25.51
N ARG A 299 5.44 -7.61 -24.70
CA ARG A 299 5.40 -8.70 -23.69
C ARG A 299 4.31 -8.52 -22.65
N LEU A 300 3.89 -7.28 -22.36
CA LEU A 300 2.84 -6.94 -21.42
C LEU A 300 1.45 -6.84 -22.07
N GLY A 301 1.35 -7.03 -23.39
CA GLY A 301 0.09 -6.86 -24.12
C GLY A 301 -0.39 -5.41 -24.20
N LEU A 302 0.53 -4.45 -24.08
CA LEU A 302 0.26 -3.01 -24.14
C LEU A 302 0.75 -2.49 -25.53
N VAL A 303 -0.07 -2.65 -26.53
CA VAL A 303 0.22 -2.20 -27.92
C VAL A 303 -0.55 -0.93 -28.22
#